data_e542158d1d57d02a187f0855a075ce72
#
_entry.id   e542158d1d57d02a187f0855a075ce72
#
_cell.length_a   1.000
_cell.length_b   1.000
_cell.length_c   1.000
_cell.angle_alpha   90.00
_cell.angle_beta   90.00
_cell.angle_gamma   90.00
#
_symmetry.space_group_name_H-M   'P 1'
#
loop_
_entity.id
_entity.type
_entity.pdbx_description
1 polymer ?
#
loop_
_entity_poly.entity_id
_entity_poly.type
_entity_poly.pdbx_seq_one_letter_code
_entity_poly.pdbx_strand_id
1 'polypeptide(L)'
;MDKPVYLYTDGACKGNPGAGGWGVFMRYGTHEKELFGGEAETTNNRMELTAVIEGLKSLKRRCQVVICTDSQYVKNGMESWIH
;
A
#
# COMPACT_ATOMS: atom_id res chain seq x y z
N MET A 1 11.10 19.02 12.73
CA MET A 1 9.90 18.65 11.99
C MET A 1 10.17 17.44 11.11
N ASP A 2 9.33 16.48 11.25
CA ASP A 2 9.53 15.24 10.52
C ASP A 2 9.06 15.37 9.07
N LYS A 3 9.83 14.81 8.17
CA LYS A 3 9.44 14.72 6.78
C LYS A 3 8.37 13.65 6.64
N PRO A 4 7.46 13.80 5.67
CA PRO A 4 6.46 12.75 5.47
C PRO A 4 7.09 11.49 4.88
N VAL A 5 6.45 10.37 5.17
CA VAL A 5 6.80 9.09 4.56
C VAL A 5 5.92 8.95 3.32
N TYR A 6 6.55 8.66 2.18
CA TYR A 6 5.82 8.42 0.92
C TYR A 6 5.70 6.92 0.71
N LEU A 7 4.47 6.47 0.51
CA LEU A 7 4.19 5.07 0.18
C LEU A 7 3.69 4.99 -1.25
N TYR A 8 4.42 4.25 -2.07
CA TYR A 8 4.02 3.95 -3.45
C TYR A 8 3.56 2.51 -3.45
N THR A 9 2.29 2.28 -3.74
CA THR A 9 1.70 0.95 -3.62
C THR A 9 1.23 0.45 -4.97
N ASP A 10 1.33 -0.87 -5.16
CA ASP A 10 0.87 -1.53 -6.36
C ASP A 10 0.39 -2.92 -5.99
N GLY A 11 -0.70 -3.35 -6.61
CA GLY A 11 -1.24 -4.66 -6.40
C GLY A 11 -1.91 -5.17 -7.66
N ALA A 12 -1.75 -6.43 -7.94
CA ALA A 12 -2.30 -7.03 -9.14
C ALA A 12 -2.72 -8.46 -8.87
N CYS A 13 -3.63 -8.95 -9.69
CA CYS A 13 -4.13 -10.31 -9.58
C CYS A 13 -4.28 -10.89 -10.98
N LYS A 14 -3.89 -12.15 -11.14
CA LYS A 14 -4.02 -12.90 -12.38
C LYS A 14 -5.38 -13.56 -12.36
N GLY A 15 -6.33 -12.99 -13.07
CA GLY A 15 -7.73 -13.39 -12.96
C GLY A 15 -8.38 -12.63 -11.82
N ASN A 16 -9.64 -12.98 -11.51
CA ASN A 16 -10.35 -12.29 -10.44
C ASN A 16 -11.52 -13.15 -9.97
N PRO A 17 -11.30 -14.12 -9.04
CA PRO A 17 -10.09 -14.30 -8.24
C PRO A 17 -8.99 -15.09 -8.93
N GLY A 18 -7.80 -15.04 -8.37
CA GLY A 18 -6.65 -15.78 -8.85
C GLY A 18 -5.41 -15.45 -8.04
N ALA A 19 -4.26 -15.90 -8.50
CA ALA A 19 -3.00 -15.62 -7.86
C ALA A 19 -2.68 -14.13 -7.97
N GLY A 20 -2.28 -13.52 -6.89
CA GLY A 20 -1.99 -12.10 -6.87
C GLY A 20 -0.76 -11.74 -6.07
N GLY A 21 -0.30 -10.51 -6.25
CA GLY A 21 0.83 -9.97 -5.52
C GLY A 21 0.65 -8.49 -5.25
N TRP A 22 1.40 -8.01 -4.29
CA TRP A 22 1.40 -6.60 -3.91
C TRP A 22 2.82 -6.13 -3.64
N GLY A 23 3.04 -4.84 -3.81
CA GLY A 23 4.33 -4.22 -3.54
C GLY A 23 4.15 -2.84 -2.93
N VAL A 24 5.09 -2.48 -2.08
CA VAL A 24 5.15 -1.16 -1.46
C VAL A 24 6.57 -0.64 -1.55
N PHE A 25 6.73 0.57 -2.03
CA PHE A 25 8.00 1.28 -1.97
C PHE A 25 7.83 2.45 -1.01
N MET A 26 8.63 2.49 0.04
CA MET A 26 8.58 3.55 1.03
C MET A 26 9.80 4.44 0.90
N ARG A 27 9.56 5.74 1.02
CA ARG A 27 10.62 6.72 0.97
C ARG A 27 10.48 7.73 2.11
N TYR A 28 11.54 7.87 2.87
CA TYR A 28 11.61 8.85 3.95
C TYR A 28 12.96 9.56 3.87
N GLY A 29 12.96 10.79 3.39
CA GLY A 29 14.22 11.48 3.15
C GLY A 29 15.09 10.74 2.15
N THR A 30 16.26 10.29 2.60
CA THR A 30 17.17 9.48 1.79
C THR A 30 17.03 7.99 2.05
N HIS A 31 16.15 7.60 2.96
CA HIS A 31 15.92 6.19 3.29
C HIS A 31 14.83 5.62 2.40
N GLU A 32 15.06 4.41 1.92
CA GLU A 32 14.13 3.70 1.05
C GLU A 32 13.97 2.27 1.53
N LYS A 33 12.77 1.74 1.38
CA LYS A 33 12.46 0.38 1.78
C LYS A 33 11.40 -0.19 0.85
N GLU A 34 11.55 -1.48 0.52
CA GLU A 34 10.56 -2.19 -0.28
C GLU A 34 9.96 -3.33 0.51
N LEU A 35 8.66 -3.53 0.33
CA LEU A 35 7.94 -4.69 0.85
C LEU A 35 7.16 -5.30 -0.30
N PHE A 36 7.00 -6.60 -0.26
CA PHE A 36 6.19 -7.28 -1.27
C PHE A 36 5.69 -8.60 -0.70
N GLY A 37 4.63 -9.10 -1.31
CA GLY A 37 4.06 -10.38 -0.92
C GLY A 37 3.07 -10.86 -1.97
N GLY A 38 2.48 -12.01 -1.73
CA GLY A 38 1.53 -12.57 -2.66
C GLY A 38 0.56 -13.52 -1.98
N GLU A 39 -0.51 -13.85 -2.68
CA GLU A 39 -1.50 -14.80 -2.23
C GLU A 39 -1.90 -15.69 -3.40
N ALA A 40 -2.19 -16.96 -3.09
CA ALA A 40 -2.53 -17.94 -4.11
C ALA A 40 -3.89 -17.67 -4.73
N GLU A 41 -4.81 -17.12 -3.97
CA GLU A 41 -6.15 -16.81 -4.45
C GLU A 41 -6.66 -15.52 -3.81
N THR A 42 -6.81 -14.50 -4.64
CA THR A 42 -7.18 -13.16 -4.15
C THR A 42 -7.82 -12.36 -5.29
N THR A 43 -8.02 -11.08 -5.07
CA THR A 43 -8.55 -10.15 -6.08
C THR A 43 -7.65 -8.93 -6.19
N ASN A 44 -7.79 -8.17 -7.30
CA ASN A 44 -7.04 -6.94 -7.49
C ASN A 44 -7.25 -5.99 -6.31
N ASN A 45 -8.51 -5.78 -5.92
CA ASN A 45 -8.82 -4.85 -4.83
C ASN A 45 -8.16 -5.27 -3.52
N ARG A 46 -8.14 -6.56 -3.23
CA ARG A 46 -7.51 -7.07 -2.02
C ARG A 46 -6.01 -6.84 -2.05
N MET A 47 -5.37 -7.05 -3.19
CA MET A 47 -3.93 -6.85 -3.31
C MET A 47 -3.55 -5.38 -3.19
N GLU A 48 -4.33 -4.50 -3.79
CA GLU A 48 -4.10 -3.06 -3.67
C GLU A 48 -4.26 -2.58 -2.24
N LEU A 49 -5.31 -3.04 -1.56
CA LEU A 49 -5.54 -2.68 -0.16
C LEU A 49 -4.49 -3.29 0.75
N THR A 50 -4.09 -4.53 0.50
CA THR A 50 -3.06 -5.21 1.28
C THR A 50 -1.74 -4.44 1.20
N ALA A 51 -1.38 -3.94 0.02
CA ALA A 51 -0.16 -3.14 -0.14
C ALA A 51 -0.19 -1.94 0.80
N VAL A 52 -1.30 -1.22 0.85
CA VAL A 52 -1.42 -0.05 1.74
C VAL A 52 -1.33 -0.47 3.20
N ILE A 53 -2.05 -1.50 3.58
CA ILE A 53 -2.07 -1.98 4.97
C ILE A 53 -0.68 -2.42 5.42
N GLU A 54 -0.01 -3.23 4.61
CA GLU A 54 1.32 -3.71 4.96
C GLU A 54 2.33 -2.58 5.02
N GLY A 55 2.21 -1.60 4.13
CA GLY A 55 3.04 -0.41 4.19
C GLY A 55 2.86 0.36 5.48
N LEU A 56 1.60 0.59 5.88
CA LEU A 56 1.31 1.29 7.12
C LEU A 56 1.76 0.52 8.35
N LYS A 57 1.57 -0.80 8.35
CA LYS A 57 1.98 -1.66 9.46
C LYS A 57 3.48 -1.67 9.67
N SER A 58 4.25 -1.41 8.63
CA SER A 58 5.71 -1.41 8.74
C SER A 58 6.25 -0.15 9.40
N LEU A 59 5.43 0.87 9.57
CA LEU A 59 5.84 2.10 10.24
C LEU A 59 5.81 1.89 11.75
N LYS A 60 6.92 2.23 12.39
CA LYS A 60 7.10 1.91 13.83
C LYS A 60 6.73 3.05 14.74
N ARG A 61 6.40 4.20 14.21
CA ARG A 61 6.02 5.34 15.01
C ARG A 61 5.04 6.22 14.23
N ARG A 62 4.38 7.08 14.98
CA ARG A 62 3.45 8.03 14.38
C ARG A 62 4.21 8.96 13.44
N CYS A 63 3.72 9.07 12.22
CA CYS A 63 4.34 9.93 11.22
C CYS A 63 3.29 10.37 10.21
N GLN A 64 3.63 11.41 9.47
CA GLN A 64 2.81 11.88 8.38
C GLN A 64 3.07 10.96 7.18
N VAL A 65 2.01 10.47 6.55
CA VAL A 65 2.13 9.53 5.45
C VAL A 65 1.39 10.06 4.23
N VAL A 66 2.07 10.01 3.09
CA VAL A 66 1.47 10.32 1.79
C VAL A 66 1.38 9.02 1.01
N ILE A 67 0.19 8.61 0.65
CA ILE A 67 -0.02 7.36 -0.09
C ILE A 67 -0.24 7.66 -1.55
N CYS A 68 0.61 7.11 -2.40
CA CYS A 68 0.54 7.23 -3.84
C CYS A 68 0.07 5.90 -4.42
N THR A 69 -1.14 5.88 -4.92
CA THR A 69 -1.72 4.67 -5.50
C THR A 69 -2.61 5.05 -6.69
N ASP A 70 -2.64 4.16 -7.68
CA ASP A 70 -3.56 4.31 -8.81
C ASP A 70 -4.91 3.63 -8.54
N SER A 71 -5.04 2.95 -7.41
CA SER A 71 -6.25 2.21 -7.08
C SER A 71 -7.38 3.15 -6.68
N GLN A 72 -8.43 3.19 -7.48
CA GLN A 72 -9.61 3.97 -7.16
C GLN A 72 -10.33 3.42 -5.92
N TYR A 73 -10.28 2.11 -5.74
CA TYR A 73 -10.86 1.46 -4.57
C TYR A 73 -10.17 1.94 -3.29
N VAL A 74 -8.84 1.98 -3.28
CA VAL A 74 -8.08 2.43 -2.12
C VAL A 74 -8.32 3.91 -1.87
N LYS A 75 -8.31 4.73 -2.92
CA LYS A 75 -8.54 6.17 -2.80
C LYS A 75 -9.91 6.47 -2.18
N ASN A 76 -10.94 5.78 -2.64
CA ASN A 76 -12.29 5.96 -2.11
C ASN A 76 -12.38 5.54 -0.64
N GLY A 77 -11.75 4.42 -0.30
CA GLY A 77 -11.68 3.95 1.08
C GLY A 77 -11.01 4.94 1.99
N MET A 78 -9.88 5.51 1.53
CA MET A 78 -9.13 6.48 2.32
C MET A 78 -9.92 7.75 2.62
N GLU A 79 -10.72 8.21 1.69
CA GLU A 79 -11.59 9.37 1.92
C GLU A 79 -12.57 9.11 3.07
N SER A 80 -12.97 7.86 3.25
CA SER A 80 -13.86 7.47 4.33
C SER A 80 -13.14 7.16 5.62
N TRP A 81 -11.86 6.76 5.55
CA TRP A 81 -11.11 6.24 6.70
C TRP A 81 -10.33 7.30 7.47
N ILE A 82 -10.08 8.45 6.88
CA ILE A 82 -9.23 9.50 7.46
C ILE A 82 -10.05 10.58 8.16
N HIS A 83 -11.06 10.23 8.84
CA HIS A 83 -11.90 11.20 9.56
C HIS A 83 -11.50 11.36 11.01
#